data_50abcb2de63779db2ff5ae46a1046e3a
#
_entry.id   50abcb2de63779db2ff5ae46a1046e3a
#
_cell.length_a   1.000
_cell.length_b   1.000
_cell.length_c   1.000
_cell.angle_alpha   90.00
_cell.angle_beta   90.00
_cell.angle_gamma   90.00
#
_symmetry.space_group_name_H-M   'P 1'
#
loop_
_entity.id
_entity.type
_entity.pdbx_description
1 polymer ?
#
loop_
_entity_poly.entity_id
_entity_poly.type
_entity_poly.pdbx_seq_one_letter_code
_entity_poly.pdbx_strand_id
1 'polypeptide(L)'
;PADLVVIGSHCVGIDVLIGIIRESMPGFLAKVINTGSLGGLHAVKRGEADVAGVHLLDEATGEYNLPFYHRFELQSKAVLVRGYTREQGFLLPKGNPKGIHGFEDLFGQKVSLLNRNRGSGTRILVDFHLTKIAAPRGVKLDELTRQIEGYTTEAKSHSAVAAAVAHGRADVGVGIRTVAETYGLDFVKIGDESFDFLLAKDRMDKGAVQSFLAVLKSNEFASQLGRRAPGLKTTPETGTILAR
;
A
#
# COMPACT_ATOMS: atom_id res chain seq x y z
N PRO A 1 -2.50 26.29 -13.38
CA PRO A 1 -1.67 25.44 -12.50
C PRO A 1 -2.58 24.64 -11.58
N ALA A 2 -2.17 23.44 -11.16
CA ALA A 2 -2.92 22.67 -10.18
C ALA A 2 -2.74 23.29 -8.78
N ASP A 3 -3.81 23.27 -7.97
CA ASP A 3 -3.76 23.73 -6.59
C ASP A 3 -2.99 22.74 -5.69
N LEU A 4 -3.09 21.44 -5.99
CA LEU A 4 -2.37 20.37 -5.30
C LEU A 4 -1.74 19.41 -6.31
N VAL A 5 -0.45 19.11 -6.12
CA VAL A 5 0.27 18.12 -6.93
C VAL A 5 0.64 16.93 -6.04
N VAL A 6 0.05 15.77 -6.35
CA VAL A 6 0.30 14.51 -5.65
C VAL A 6 1.07 13.58 -6.59
N ILE A 7 2.29 13.21 -6.23
CA ILE A 7 3.12 12.27 -7.02
C ILE A 7 3.62 11.17 -6.08
N GLY A 8 3.33 9.91 -6.41
CA GLY A 8 3.75 8.78 -5.55
C GLY A 8 2.91 7.55 -5.79
N SER A 9 2.78 6.73 -4.78
CA SER A 9 1.83 5.62 -4.83
C SER A 9 0.40 6.15 -4.84
N HIS A 10 -0.41 5.58 -5.73
CA HIS A 10 -1.84 5.85 -5.78
C HIS A 10 -2.62 4.80 -4.96
N CYS A 11 -3.66 5.28 -4.29
CA CYS A 11 -4.64 4.44 -3.60
C CYS A 11 -5.99 5.17 -3.62
N VAL A 12 -7.08 4.42 -3.64
CA VAL A 12 -8.45 4.97 -3.60
C VAL A 12 -8.70 5.93 -2.44
N GLY A 13 -7.94 5.81 -1.32
CA GLY A 13 -7.98 6.77 -0.22
C GLY A 13 -7.58 8.19 -0.63
N ILE A 14 -6.66 8.34 -1.59
CA ILE A 14 -6.31 9.66 -2.15
C ILE A 14 -7.48 10.24 -2.95
N ASP A 15 -8.19 9.40 -3.71
CA ASP A 15 -9.37 9.84 -4.47
C ASP A 15 -10.49 10.31 -3.55
N VAL A 16 -10.69 9.60 -2.42
CA VAL A 16 -11.64 10.00 -1.37
C VAL A 16 -11.25 11.35 -0.76
N LEU A 17 -9.98 11.54 -0.38
CA LEU A 17 -9.46 12.80 0.16
C LEU A 17 -9.71 13.97 -0.80
N ILE A 18 -9.31 13.81 -2.05
CA ILE A 18 -9.47 14.86 -3.08
C ILE A 18 -10.95 15.10 -3.36
N GLY A 19 -11.78 14.07 -3.34
CA GLY A 19 -13.24 14.20 -3.50
C GLY A 19 -13.84 15.11 -2.44
N ILE A 20 -13.54 14.86 -1.17
CA ILE A 20 -14.03 15.70 -0.05
C ILE A 20 -13.54 17.15 -0.17
N ILE A 21 -12.27 17.36 -0.54
CA ILE A 21 -11.75 18.73 -0.75
C ILE A 21 -12.54 19.44 -1.84
N ARG A 22 -12.84 18.77 -2.97
CA ARG A 22 -13.60 19.35 -4.08
C ARG A 22 -15.05 19.68 -3.71
N GLU A 23 -15.67 18.89 -2.84
CA GLU A 23 -17.02 19.18 -2.33
C GLU A 23 -17.06 20.48 -1.52
N SER A 24 -16.01 20.77 -0.75
CA SER A 24 -15.88 21.97 0.07
C SER A 24 -15.27 23.17 -0.67
N MET A 25 -14.53 22.92 -1.77
CA MET A 25 -13.81 23.95 -2.55
C MET A 25 -14.11 23.79 -4.05
N PRO A 26 -15.25 24.30 -4.55
CA PRO A 26 -15.59 24.25 -5.96
C PRO A 26 -14.47 24.85 -6.84
N GLY A 27 -14.05 24.10 -7.87
CA GLY A 27 -12.96 24.50 -8.77
C GLY A 27 -11.56 24.04 -8.33
N PHE A 28 -11.44 23.32 -7.20
CA PHE A 28 -10.16 22.78 -6.74
C PHE A 28 -9.56 21.79 -7.75
N LEU A 29 -8.34 22.07 -8.21
CA LEU A 29 -7.61 21.28 -9.20
C LEU A 29 -6.49 20.48 -8.54
N ALA A 30 -6.65 19.18 -8.43
CA ALA A 30 -5.59 18.27 -8.03
C ALA A 30 -5.03 17.53 -9.25
N LYS A 31 -3.69 17.50 -9.36
CA LYS A 31 -2.95 16.65 -10.29
C LYS A 31 -2.38 15.46 -9.55
N VAL A 32 -2.80 14.24 -9.91
CA VAL A 32 -2.33 12.99 -9.29
C VAL A 32 -1.54 12.19 -10.32
N ILE A 33 -0.30 11.83 -9.97
CA ILE A 33 0.59 11.04 -10.84
C ILE A 33 1.08 9.82 -10.07
N ASN A 34 0.74 8.63 -10.56
CA ASN A 34 1.22 7.38 -9.97
C ASN A 34 2.62 7.03 -10.46
N THR A 35 3.61 7.10 -9.56
CA THR A 35 5.02 6.74 -9.82
C THR A 35 5.52 5.67 -8.85
N GLY A 36 4.65 5.18 -7.97
CA GLY A 36 5.02 4.33 -6.84
C GLY A 36 5.70 5.11 -5.71
N SER A 37 5.90 4.45 -4.58
CA SER A 37 6.40 5.08 -3.34
C SER A 37 7.78 5.72 -3.49
N LEU A 38 8.74 5.02 -4.11
CA LEU A 38 10.09 5.56 -4.33
C LEU A 38 10.06 6.76 -5.30
N GLY A 39 9.25 6.68 -6.37
CA GLY A 39 9.07 7.80 -7.28
C GLY A 39 8.50 9.03 -6.58
N GLY A 40 7.53 8.85 -5.69
CA GLY A 40 6.96 9.91 -4.86
C GLY A 40 7.97 10.54 -3.90
N LEU A 41 8.76 9.72 -3.24
CA LEU A 41 9.84 10.17 -2.36
C LEU A 41 10.83 11.06 -3.11
N HIS A 42 11.26 10.64 -4.30
CA HIS A 42 12.14 11.44 -5.15
C HIS A 42 11.45 12.72 -5.66
N ALA A 43 10.17 12.68 -5.99
CA ALA A 43 9.43 13.85 -6.46
C ALA A 43 9.34 14.94 -5.37
N VAL A 44 9.05 14.56 -4.12
CA VAL A 44 9.07 15.51 -2.98
C VAL A 44 10.48 16.04 -2.75
N LYS A 45 11.51 15.17 -2.77
CA LYS A 45 12.92 15.58 -2.59
C LYS A 45 13.36 16.61 -3.62
N ARG A 46 12.86 16.51 -4.88
CA ARG A 46 13.16 17.47 -5.96
C ARG A 46 12.24 18.67 -6.02
N GLY A 47 11.24 18.78 -5.12
CA GLY A 47 10.28 19.87 -5.12
C GLY A 47 9.24 19.80 -6.27
N GLU A 48 9.02 18.63 -6.85
CA GLU A 48 8.07 18.40 -7.96
C GLU A 48 6.64 18.11 -7.46
N ALA A 49 6.50 17.65 -6.22
CA ALA A 49 5.23 17.30 -5.59
C ALA A 49 5.00 18.12 -4.32
N ASP A 50 3.73 18.46 -4.06
CA ASP A 50 3.29 18.96 -2.76
C ASP A 50 3.17 17.82 -1.74
N VAL A 51 2.63 16.68 -2.19
CA VAL A 51 2.34 15.49 -1.38
C VAL A 51 2.75 14.23 -2.14
N ALA A 52 3.28 13.24 -1.43
CA ALA A 52 3.49 11.92 -1.99
C ALA A 52 2.93 10.83 -1.07
N GLY A 53 2.15 9.90 -1.63
CA GLY A 53 1.73 8.67 -0.93
C GLY A 53 2.86 7.65 -0.94
N VAL A 54 3.15 7.06 0.23
CA VAL A 54 4.22 6.07 0.41
C VAL A 54 3.79 4.91 1.30
N HIS A 55 4.27 3.69 0.96
CA HIS A 55 4.03 2.47 1.74
C HIS A 55 5.23 1.52 1.59
N LEU A 56 6.38 1.96 2.07
CA LEU A 56 7.66 1.25 1.95
C LEU A 56 7.91 0.45 3.22
N LEU A 57 7.88 -0.87 3.11
CA LEU A 57 8.26 -1.79 4.18
C LEU A 57 9.77 -1.94 4.23
N ASP A 58 10.37 -1.70 5.39
CA ASP A 58 11.77 -2.05 5.65
C ASP A 58 11.86 -3.49 6.13
N GLU A 59 12.48 -4.35 5.34
CA GLU A 59 12.57 -5.78 5.62
C GLU A 59 13.39 -6.10 6.88
N ALA A 60 14.34 -5.23 7.23
CA ALA A 60 15.19 -5.44 8.39
C ALA A 60 14.45 -5.17 9.71
N THR A 61 13.61 -4.13 9.75
CA THR A 61 12.92 -3.71 10.97
C THR A 61 11.44 -4.13 11.00
N GLY A 62 10.83 -4.35 9.83
CA GLY A 62 9.39 -4.55 9.67
C GLY A 62 8.58 -3.26 9.80
N GLU A 63 9.25 -2.11 9.84
CA GLU A 63 8.62 -0.80 9.93
C GLU A 63 8.32 -0.21 8.55
N TYR A 64 7.26 0.61 8.47
CA TYR A 64 6.90 1.31 7.25
C TYR A 64 7.41 2.75 7.24
N ASN A 65 7.89 3.19 6.08
CA ASN A 65 8.15 4.57 5.67
C ASN A 65 9.22 5.32 6.46
N LEU A 66 9.22 5.27 7.80
CA LEU A 66 10.16 6.02 8.64
C LEU A 66 11.64 5.64 8.39
N PRO A 67 12.01 4.35 8.25
CA PRO A 67 13.39 3.99 7.89
C PRO A 67 13.83 4.59 6.55
N PHE A 68 12.93 4.65 5.57
CA PHE A 68 13.22 5.25 4.26
C PHE A 68 13.33 6.77 4.35
N TYR A 69 12.50 7.43 5.17
CA TYR A 69 12.59 8.87 5.42
C TYR A 69 14.01 9.25 5.89
N HIS A 70 14.58 8.50 6.82
CA HIS A 70 15.93 8.71 7.32
C HIS A 70 16.99 8.33 6.30
N ARG A 71 16.87 7.18 5.65
CA ARG A 71 17.82 6.67 4.65
C ARG A 71 17.98 7.60 3.44
N PHE A 72 16.91 8.27 3.06
CA PHE A 72 16.89 9.22 1.94
C PHE A 72 17.13 10.68 2.37
N GLU A 73 17.45 10.91 3.66
CA GLU A 73 17.78 12.23 4.20
C GLU A 73 16.73 13.29 3.91
N LEU A 74 15.45 12.95 4.20
CA LEU A 74 14.32 13.82 3.87
C LEU A 74 14.05 14.93 4.90
N GLN A 75 14.78 14.98 6.02
CA GLN A 75 14.54 15.90 7.14
C GLN A 75 14.53 17.37 6.73
N SER A 76 15.35 17.75 5.74
CA SER A 76 15.38 19.13 5.23
C SER A 76 14.32 19.42 4.14
N LYS A 77 13.65 18.41 3.59
CA LYS A 77 12.81 18.51 2.41
C LYS A 77 11.35 18.16 2.64
N ALA A 78 11.07 17.28 3.58
CA ALA A 78 9.74 16.74 3.76
C ALA A 78 9.36 16.60 5.24
N VAL A 79 8.06 16.52 5.47
CA VAL A 79 7.43 16.09 6.71
C VAL A 79 6.75 14.75 6.42
N LEU A 80 6.99 13.74 7.24
CA LEU A 80 6.28 12.45 7.15
C LEU A 80 5.07 12.50 8.08
N VAL A 81 3.89 12.27 7.51
CA VAL A 81 2.60 12.30 8.20
C VAL A 81 1.93 10.93 8.12
N ARG A 82 1.38 10.47 9.25
CA ARG A 82 0.58 9.24 9.31
C ARG A 82 -0.67 9.39 8.42
N GLY A 83 -0.83 8.46 7.50
CA GLY A 83 -2.02 8.38 6.68
C GLY A 83 -3.04 7.39 7.25
N TYR A 84 -3.28 6.30 6.56
CA TYR A 84 -4.24 5.25 6.92
C TYR A 84 -3.61 3.87 6.73
N THR A 85 -4.26 2.84 7.25
CA THR A 85 -3.85 1.45 7.05
C THR A 85 -4.63 0.80 5.92
N ARG A 86 -3.99 -0.17 5.25
CA ARG A 86 -4.60 -1.04 4.25
C ARG A 86 -4.41 -2.49 4.68
N GLU A 87 -5.49 -3.28 4.68
CA GLU A 87 -5.38 -4.70 4.95
C GLU A 87 -4.78 -5.41 3.73
N GLN A 88 -3.64 -6.06 3.95
CA GLN A 88 -2.98 -6.99 3.02
C GLN A 88 -3.34 -8.42 3.39
N GLY A 89 -3.56 -9.27 2.40
CA GLY A 89 -3.94 -10.66 2.65
C GLY A 89 -3.90 -11.54 1.41
N PHE A 90 -4.20 -12.80 1.63
CA PHE A 90 -4.40 -13.76 0.55
C PHE A 90 -5.73 -13.48 -0.16
N LEU A 91 -5.67 -13.46 -1.48
CA LEU A 91 -6.80 -13.40 -2.39
C LEU A 91 -7.10 -14.82 -2.82
N LEU A 92 -8.29 -15.32 -2.54
CA LEU A 92 -8.65 -16.73 -2.68
C LEU A 92 -9.96 -16.89 -3.47
N PRO A 93 -10.10 -17.93 -4.26
CA PRO A 93 -11.39 -18.26 -4.85
C PRO A 93 -12.45 -18.44 -3.76
N LYS A 94 -13.71 -18.18 -4.12
CA LYS A 94 -14.86 -18.31 -3.19
C LYS A 94 -14.87 -19.69 -2.53
N GLY A 95 -15.04 -19.69 -1.22
CA GLY A 95 -15.03 -20.91 -0.39
C GLY A 95 -13.63 -21.44 -0.03
N ASN A 96 -12.56 -20.73 -0.42
CA ASN A 96 -11.17 -21.13 -0.12
C ASN A 96 -10.90 -22.64 -0.35
N PRO A 97 -11.06 -23.14 -1.58
CA PRO A 97 -11.07 -24.59 -1.85
C PRO A 97 -9.76 -25.31 -1.54
N LYS A 98 -8.65 -24.56 -1.41
CA LYS A 98 -7.34 -25.10 -1.05
C LYS A 98 -7.03 -24.98 0.45
N GLY A 99 -7.92 -24.38 1.25
CA GLY A 99 -7.72 -24.24 2.70
C GLY A 99 -6.53 -23.38 3.07
N ILE A 100 -6.26 -22.31 2.34
CA ILE A 100 -5.12 -21.42 2.61
C ILE A 100 -5.45 -20.47 3.75
N HIS A 101 -4.69 -20.56 4.84
CA HIS A 101 -4.81 -19.70 6.03
C HIS A 101 -3.51 -18.97 6.39
N GLY A 102 -2.37 -19.43 5.83
CA GLY A 102 -1.05 -18.86 6.07
C GLY A 102 -0.05 -19.18 4.96
N PHE A 103 1.15 -18.64 5.09
CA PHE A 103 2.21 -18.89 4.10
C PHE A 103 2.67 -20.34 4.09
N GLU A 104 2.54 -21.05 5.22
CA GLU A 104 2.89 -22.47 5.32
C GLU A 104 2.04 -23.35 4.40
N ASP A 105 0.81 -22.96 4.12
CA ASP A 105 -0.10 -23.71 3.25
C ASP A 105 0.28 -23.62 1.76
N LEU A 106 1.25 -22.77 1.43
CA LEU A 106 1.80 -22.69 0.07
C LEU A 106 2.81 -23.82 -0.22
N PHE A 107 3.23 -24.57 0.81
CA PHE A 107 4.21 -25.63 0.68
C PHE A 107 3.53 -27.02 0.71
N GLY A 108 4.06 -27.96 -0.05
CA GLY A 108 3.64 -29.36 0.00
C GLY A 108 2.27 -29.69 -0.59
N GLN A 109 1.52 -28.72 -1.04
CA GLN A 109 0.28 -28.87 -1.80
C GLN A 109 0.49 -28.36 -3.23
N LYS A 110 -0.32 -28.85 -4.18
CA LYS A 110 -0.40 -28.25 -5.52
C LYS A 110 -1.21 -26.95 -5.43
N VAL A 111 -0.56 -25.89 -4.97
CA VAL A 111 -1.11 -24.54 -4.84
C VAL A 111 -0.29 -23.60 -5.72
N SER A 112 -0.92 -23.04 -6.73
CA SER A 112 -0.28 -22.07 -7.63
C SER A 112 -0.47 -20.64 -7.11
N LEU A 113 0.64 -19.97 -6.82
CA LEU A 113 0.69 -18.57 -6.42
C LEU A 113 0.86 -17.67 -7.64
N LEU A 114 0.07 -16.61 -7.78
CA LEU A 114 0.41 -15.48 -8.62
C LEU A 114 0.93 -14.34 -7.76
N ASN A 115 2.20 -14.03 -7.93
CA ASN A 115 2.89 -13.01 -7.14
C ASN A 115 2.76 -11.62 -7.77
N ARG A 116 3.14 -10.60 -7.02
CA ARG A 116 3.35 -9.25 -7.54
C ARG A 116 4.77 -9.12 -8.10
N ASN A 117 4.92 -8.19 -9.02
CA ASN A 117 6.23 -7.88 -9.60
C ASN A 117 7.24 -7.47 -8.53
N ARG A 118 8.49 -7.80 -8.76
CA ARG A 118 9.61 -7.43 -7.88
C ARG A 118 9.65 -5.93 -7.65
N GLY A 119 9.94 -5.53 -6.40
CA GLY A 119 9.97 -4.13 -5.97
C GLY A 119 8.60 -3.54 -5.62
N SER A 120 7.49 -4.26 -5.81
CA SER A 120 6.20 -3.82 -5.25
C SER A 120 6.14 -4.06 -3.75
N GLY A 121 5.45 -3.18 -3.01
CA GLY A 121 5.31 -3.32 -1.55
C GLY A 121 4.71 -4.66 -1.13
N THR A 122 3.72 -5.17 -1.87
CA THR A 122 3.14 -6.50 -1.61
C THR A 122 4.14 -7.64 -1.83
N ARG A 123 5.01 -7.55 -2.86
CA ARG A 123 6.06 -8.54 -3.07
C ARG A 123 7.07 -8.51 -1.92
N ILE A 124 7.48 -7.34 -1.48
CA ILE A 124 8.36 -7.17 -0.32
C ILE A 124 7.73 -7.77 0.93
N LEU A 125 6.42 -7.56 1.14
CA LEU A 125 5.68 -8.17 2.26
C LEU A 125 5.69 -9.71 2.18
N VAL A 126 5.45 -10.28 1.02
CA VAL A 126 5.52 -11.74 0.80
C VAL A 126 6.91 -12.27 1.15
N ASP A 127 7.95 -11.65 0.58
CA ASP A 127 9.34 -12.07 0.79
C ASP A 127 9.78 -11.91 2.26
N PHE A 128 9.33 -10.86 2.95
CA PHE A 128 9.53 -10.66 4.38
C PHE A 128 8.94 -11.79 5.24
N HIS A 129 7.70 -12.21 4.96
CA HIS A 129 7.09 -13.35 5.67
C HIS A 129 7.78 -14.67 5.36
N LEU A 130 8.12 -14.91 4.10
CA LEU A 130 8.82 -16.12 3.70
C LEU A 130 10.24 -16.19 4.30
N THR A 131 10.92 -15.05 4.45
CA THR A 131 12.22 -14.98 5.15
C THR A 131 12.09 -15.39 6.61
N LYS A 132 11.01 -14.99 7.30
CA LYS A 132 10.75 -15.41 8.67
C LYS A 132 10.48 -16.92 8.81
N ILE A 133 9.97 -17.56 7.75
CA ILE A 133 9.78 -19.01 7.70
C ILE A 133 11.10 -19.71 7.36
N ALA A 134 11.91 -19.15 6.49
CA ALA A 134 13.19 -19.71 6.07
C ALA A 134 14.24 -19.73 7.20
N ALA A 135 14.31 -18.64 7.97
CA ALA A 135 15.33 -18.44 9.01
C ALA A 135 15.38 -19.57 10.05
N PRO A 136 14.27 -19.97 10.73
CA PRO A 136 14.31 -21.08 11.69
C PRO A 136 14.55 -22.44 11.04
N ARG A 137 14.33 -22.58 9.73
CA ARG A 137 14.62 -23.81 8.97
C ARG A 137 16.09 -23.90 8.52
N GLY A 138 16.89 -22.84 8.73
CA GLY A 138 18.29 -22.77 8.30
C GLY A 138 18.49 -22.75 6.78
N VAL A 139 17.44 -22.37 6.01
CA VAL A 139 17.49 -22.30 4.54
C VAL A 139 17.46 -20.84 4.06
N LYS A 140 17.97 -20.60 2.87
CA LYS A 140 17.88 -19.26 2.23
C LYS A 140 16.48 -19.06 1.62
N LEU A 141 16.07 -17.79 1.49
CA LEU A 141 14.80 -17.44 0.86
C LEU A 141 14.65 -18.06 -0.54
N ASP A 142 15.69 -17.99 -1.37
CA ASP A 142 15.68 -18.56 -2.74
C ASP A 142 15.47 -20.08 -2.76
N GLU A 143 15.96 -20.77 -1.74
CA GLU A 143 15.76 -22.22 -1.61
C GLU A 143 14.32 -22.53 -1.18
N LEU A 144 13.79 -21.77 -0.22
CA LEU A 144 12.41 -21.92 0.23
C LEU A 144 11.41 -21.61 -0.90
N THR A 145 11.62 -20.55 -1.63
CA THR A 145 10.69 -20.08 -2.69
C THR A 145 10.60 -21.00 -3.89
N ARG A 146 11.63 -21.85 -4.15
CA ARG A 146 11.56 -22.90 -5.19
C ARG A 146 10.50 -23.98 -4.88
N GLN A 147 10.06 -24.07 -3.64
CA GLN A 147 9.03 -25.02 -3.22
C GLN A 147 7.61 -24.48 -3.43
N ILE A 148 7.47 -23.19 -3.81
CA ILE A 148 6.18 -22.55 -4.05
C ILE A 148 5.94 -22.47 -5.57
N GLU A 149 4.95 -23.22 -6.05
CA GLU A 149 4.55 -23.15 -7.45
C GLU A 149 4.05 -21.73 -7.80
N GLY A 150 4.57 -21.16 -8.88
CA GLY A 150 4.17 -19.84 -9.36
C GLY A 150 4.81 -18.64 -8.63
N TYR A 151 5.70 -18.84 -7.65
CA TYR A 151 6.37 -17.73 -6.96
C TYR A 151 7.04 -16.74 -7.90
N THR A 152 7.58 -17.20 -9.02
CA THR A 152 8.22 -16.35 -10.06
C THR A 152 7.25 -15.82 -11.10
N THR A 153 5.98 -16.26 -11.09
CA THR A 153 4.94 -15.73 -11.97
C THR A 153 4.40 -14.44 -11.40
N GLU A 154 4.47 -13.36 -12.17
CA GLU A 154 4.25 -12.01 -11.65
C GLU A 154 3.14 -11.26 -12.37
N ALA A 155 2.40 -10.44 -11.63
CA ALA A 155 1.44 -9.48 -12.14
C ALA A 155 1.76 -8.04 -11.65
N LYS A 156 1.50 -7.04 -12.50
CA LYS A 156 1.90 -5.64 -12.25
C LYS A 156 0.93 -4.83 -11.37
N SER A 157 -0.26 -5.37 -11.08
CA SER A 157 -1.27 -4.67 -10.27
C SER A 157 -2.04 -5.63 -9.35
N HIS A 158 -2.62 -5.09 -8.28
CA HIS A 158 -3.51 -5.85 -7.41
C HIS A 158 -4.72 -6.42 -8.18
N SER A 159 -5.30 -5.60 -9.08
CA SER A 159 -6.43 -6.03 -9.90
C SER A 159 -6.07 -7.18 -10.85
N ALA A 160 -4.85 -7.18 -11.42
CA ALA A 160 -4.40 -8.27 -12.28
C ALA A 160 -4.24 -9.59 -11.51
N VAL A 161 -3.73 -9.53 -10.26
CA VAL A 161 -3.66 -10.70 -9.37
C VAL A 161 -5.07 -11.19 -9.03
N ALA A 162 -5.96 -10.29 -8.59
CA ALA A 162 -7.33 -10.63 -8.23
C ALA A 162 -8.11 -11.23 -9.41
N ALA A 163 -8.00 -10.65 -10.60
CA ALA A 163 -8.62 -11.17 -11.81
C ALA A 163 -8.12 -12.59 -12.15
N ALA A 164 -6.83 -12.85 -12.04
CA ALA A 164 -6.27 -14.16 -12.31
C ALA A 164 -6.80 -15.22 -11.35
N VAL A 165 -6.89 -14.91 -10.06
CA VAL A 165 -7.47 -15.81 -9.04
C VAL A 165 -8.98 -16.02 -9.31
N ALA A 166 -9.73 -14.94 -9.58
CA ALA A 166 -11.16 -15.02 -9.86
C ALA A 166 -11.49 -15.88 -11.10
N HIS A 167 -10.59 -15.91 -12.08
CA HIS A 167 -10.73 -16.70 -13.30
C HIS A 167 -10.02 -18.07 -13.24
N GLY A 168 -9.58 -18.52 -12.07
CA GLY A 168 -8.97 -19.84 -11.87
C GLY A 168 -7.60 -20.03 -12.55
N ARG A 169 -6.89 -18.93 -12.85
CA ARG A 169 -5.53 -18.98 -13.42
C ARG A 169 -4.45 -19.11 -12.36
N ALA A 170 -4.78 -18.91 -11.12
CA ALA A 170 -3.97 -19.17 -9.93
C ALA A 170 -4.90 -19.55 -8.77
N ASP A 171 -4.40 -20.36 -7.85
CA ASP A 171 -5.15 -20.77 -6.66
C ASP A 171 -5.15 -19.69 -5.58
N VAL A 172 -4.09 -18.89 -5.55
CA VAL A 172 -3.90 -17.84 -4.55
C VAL A 172 -3.09 -16.67 -5.11
N GLY A 173 -3.38 -15.48 -4.62
CA GLY A 173 -2.56 -14.28 -4.80
C GLY A 173 -2.42 -13.53 -3.50
N VAL A 174 -1.61 -12.47 -3.47
CA VAL A 174 -1.52 -11.55 -2.33
C VAL A 174 -1.84 -10.14 -2.78
N GLY A 175 -2.69 -9.47 -2.02
CA GLY A 175 -3.13 -8.11 -2.35
C GLY A 175 -3.92 -7.46 -1.22
N ILE A 176 -4.53 -6.31 -1.53
CA ILE A 176 -5.34 -5.55 -0.57
C ILE A 176 -6.80 -6.06 -0.55
N ARG A 177 -7.46 -5.97 0.62
CA ARG A 177 -8.87 -6.39 0.77
C ARG A 177 -9.81 -5.74 -0.25
N THR A 178 -9.60 -4.47 -0.58
CA THR A 178 -10.43 -3.74 -1.54
C THR A 178 -10.59 -4.47 -2.88
N VAL A 179 -9.50 -5.06 -3.40
CA VAL A 179 -9.61 -5.82 -4.67
C VAL A 179 -10.25 -7.19 -4.47
N ALA A 180 -10.11 -7.82 -3.30
CA ALA A 180 -10.83 -9.06 -3.00
C ALA A 180 -12.35 -8.83 -3.09
N GLU A 181 -12.84 -7.78 -2.45
CA GLU A 181 -14.27 -7.39 -2.49
C GLU A 181 -14.73 -7.09 -3.93
N THR A 182 -13.93 -6.32 -4.69
CA THR A 182 -14.27 -5.97 -6.09
C THR A 182 -14.40 -7.19 -7.00
N TYR A 183 -13.59 -8.22 -6.78
CA TYR A 183 -13.58 -9.43 -7.61
C TYR A 183 -14.36 -10.61 -7.00
N GLY A 184 -15.07 -10.40 -5.89
CA GLY A 184 -15.86 -11.43 -5.20
C GLY A 184 -15.02 -12.59 -4.65
N LEU A 185 -13.79 -12.32 -4.26
CA LEU A 185 -12.85 -13.28 -3.70
C LEU A 185 -13.00 -13.38 -2.19
N ASP A 186 -12.66 -14.52 -1.63
CA ASP A 186 -12.41 -14.65 -0.21
C ASP A 186 -11.05 -14.04 0.16
N PHE A 187 -10.94 -13.57 1.39
CA PHE A 187 -9.77 -12.86 1.88
C PHE A 187 -9.32 -13.37 3.24
N VAL A 188 -8.06 -13.77 3.32
CA VAL A 188 -7.42 -14.12 4.59
C VAL A 188 -6.36 -13.07 4.90
N LYS A 189 -6.57 -12.31 5.96
CA LYS A 189 -5.69 -11.21 6.35
C LYS A 189 -4.30 -11.71 6.75
N ILE A 190 -3.25 -11.08 6.19
CA ILE A 190 -1.85 -11.27 6.57
C ILE A 190 -1.42 -10.18 7.57
N GLY A 191 -1.79 -8.93 7.31
CA GLY A 191 -1.42 -7.80 8.15
C GLY A 191 -1.97 -6.46 7.66
N ASP A 192 -1.64 -5.42 8.39
CA ASP A 192 -1.92 -4.03 8.01
C ASP A 192 -0.66 -3.39 7.42
N GLU A 193 -0.83 -2.67 6.33
CA GLU A 193 0.20 -1.87 5.67
C GLU A 193 -0.07 -0.40 5.96
N SER A 194 0.96 0.33 6.38
CA SER A 194 0.85 1.79 6.57
C SER A 194 1.01 2.52 5.24
N PHE A 195 -0.02 3.24 4.85
CA PHE A 195 0.02 4.17 3.73
C PHE A 195 0.08 5.59 4.29
N ASP A 196 1.28 6.18 4.26
CA ASP A 196 1.58 7.49 4.84
C ASP A 196 1.82 8.53 3.75
N PHE A 197 1.99 9.79 4.16
CA PHE A 197 2.19 10.91 3.25
C PHE A 197 3.49 11.66 3.57
N LEU A 198 4.30 11.87 2.53
CA LEU A 198 5.38 12.86 2.56
C LEU A 198 4.82 14.18 2.04
N LEU A 199 4.97 15.24 2.81
CA LEU A 199 4.58 16.60 2.43
C LEU A 199 5.84 17.44 2.26
N ALA A 200 5.93 18.18 1.15
CA ALA A 200 7.04 19.08 0.91
C ALA A 200 7.08 20.17 1.98
N LYS A 201 8.23 20.29 2.65
CA LYS A 201 8.39 21.13 3.85
C LYS A 201 8.20 22.60 3.56
N ASP A 202 8.67 23.05 2.41
CA ASP A 202 8.54 24.43 1.90
C ASP A 202 7.12 24.79 1.42
N ARG A 203 6.21 23.80 1.38
CA ARG A 203 4.82 23.97 0.94
C ARG A 203 3.79 23.68 2.03
N MET A 204 4.24 23.48 3.24
CA MET A 204 3.36 23.21 4.38
C MET A 204 2.31 24.31 4.60
N ASP A 205 2.64 25.57 4.34
CA ASP A 205 1.72 26.72 4.49
C ASP A 205 0.81 26.94 3.26
N LYS A 206 0.95 26.14 2.21
CA LYS A 206 0.08 26.21 1.02
C LYS A 206 -1.34 25.80 1.41
N GLY A 207 -2.34 26.63 1.08
CA GLY A 207 -3.73 26.38 1.44
C GLY A 207 -4.25 25.01 1.03
N ALA A 208 -3.86 24.52 -0.16
CA ALA A 208 -4.21 23.17 -0.64
C ALA A 208 -3.61 22.05 0.22
N VAL A 209 -2.39 22.22 0.73
CA VAL A 209 -1.74 21.25 1.64
C VAL A 209 -2.42 21.27 3.00
N GLN A 210 -2.78 22.45 3.50
CA GLN A 210 -3.54 22.59 4.75
C GLN A 210 -4.93 21.96 4.65
N SER A 211 -5.64 22.14 3.53
CA SER A 211 -6.92 21.50 3.26
C SER A 211 -6.76 19.97 3.20
N PHE A 212 -5.71 19.47 2.57
CA PHE A 212 -5.39 18.04 2.54
C PHE A 212 -5.22 17.47 3.95
N LEU A 213 -4.44 18.14 4.81
CA LEU A 213 -4.21 17.72 6.20
C LEU A 213 -5.49 17.80 7.05
N ALA A 214 -6.30 18.83 6.86
CA ALA A 214 -7.56 18.99 7.58
C ALA A 214 -8.54 17.85 7.23
N VAL A 215 -8.70 17.54 5.95
CA VAL A 215 -9.56 16.45 5.49
C VAL A 215 -9.02 15.11 5.96
N LEU A 216 -7.72 14.85 5.88
CA LEU A 216 -7.09 13.61 6.35
C LEU A 216 -7.45 13.29 7.81
N LYS A 217 -7.55 14.32 8.67
CA LYS A 217 -7.90 14.20 10.10
C LYS A 217 -9.41 14.15 10.37
N SER A 218 -10.24 14.33 9.37
CA SER A 218 -11.68 14.50 9.56
C SER A 218 -12.41 13.17 9.77
N ASN A 219 -13.48 13.22 10.56
CA ASN A 219 -14.39 12.08 10.70
C ASN A 219 -15.09 11.74 9.39
N GLU A 220 -15.30 12.72 8.52
CA GLU A 220 -15.88 12.51 7.20
C GLU A 220 -14.98 11.63 6.35
N PHE A 221 -13.67 11.91 6.31
CA PHE A 221 -12.71 11.05 5.61
C PHE A 221 -12.72 9.63 6.16
N ALA A 222 -12.66 9.45 7.49
CA ALA A 222 -12.71 8.13 8.12
C ALA A 222 -13.97 7.35 7.71
N SER A 223 -15.14 8.01 7.73
CA SER A 223 -16.41 7.42 7.34
C SER A 223 -16.48 7.06 5.85
N GLN A 224 -16.08 7.99 4.97
CA GLN A 224 -16.10 7.77 3.51
C GLN A 224 -15.08 6.70 3.09
N LEU A 225 -13.89 6.69 3.71
CA LEU A 225 -12.85 5.70 3.45
C LEU A 225 -13.35 4.28 3.70
N GLY A 226 -13.93 4.03 4.89
CA GLY A 226 -14.45 2.71 5.26
C GLY A 226 -15.58 2.22 4.36
N ARG A 227 -16.44 3.14 3.87
CA ARG A 227 -17.55 2.80 2.96
C ARG A 227 -17.09 2.54 1.52
N ARG A 228 -16.15 3.33 1.01
CA ARG A 228 -15.73 3.29 -0.40
C ARG A 228 -14.56 2.36 -0.67
N ALA A 229 -13.79 2.01 0.36
CA ALA A 229 -12.59 1.21 0.25
C ALA A 229 -12.50 0.17 1.39
N PRO A 230 -13.24 -0.94 1.32
CA PRO A 230 -13.18 -1.99 2.32
C PRO A 230 -11.72 -2.43 2.59
N GLY A 231 -11.36 -2.52 3.87
CA GLY A 231 -9.98 -2.83 4.28
C GLY A 231 -9.03 -1.64 4.39
N LEU A 232 -9.49 -0.43 4.05
CA LEU A 232 -8.79 0.82 4.37
C LEU A 232 -9.44 1.47 5.58
N LYS A 233 -8.64 1.92 6.53
CA LYS A 233 -9.13 2.58 7.75
C LYS A 233 -8.14 3.59 8.32
N THR A 234 -8.67 4.66 8.87
CA THR A 234 -7.90 5.61 9.70
C THR A 234 -7.57 4.97 11.05
N THR A 235 -6.56 5.53 11.71
CA THR A 235 -6.17 5.20 13.07
C THR A 235 -6.25 6.47 13.93
N PRO A 236 -6.19 6.38 15.27
CA PRO A 236 -6.11 7.58 16.12
C PRO A 236 -4.93 8.50 15.79
N GLU A 237 -3.89 7.96 15.15
CA GLU A 237 -2.67 8.68 14.77
C GLU A 237 -2.77 9.31 13.37
N THR A 238 -3.83 9.05 12.60
CA THR A 238 -4.00 9.61 11.25
C THR A 238 -3.88 11.13 11.28
N GLY A 239 -3.01 11.67 10.41
CA GLY A 239 -2.71 13.10 10.33
C GLY A 239 -1.69 13.60 11.35
N THR A 240 -1.13 12.74 12.22
CA THR A 240 -0.02 13.11 13.10
C THR A 240 1.31 13.10 12.35
N ILE A 241 2.23 13.93 12.83
CA ILE A 241 3.58 14.00 12.26
C ILE A 241 4.42 12.88 12.86
N LEU A 242 5.00 12.04 11.99
CA LEU A 242 5.91 10.96 12.36
C LEU A 242 7.37 11.42 12.35
N ALA A 243 7.74 12.33 11.44
CA ALA A 243 9.08 12.91 11.32
C ALA A 243 9.05 14.27 10.62
N ARG A 244 10.00 15.15 11.00
CA ARG A 244 10.20 16.51 10.45
C ARG A 244 11.65 16.75 10.08
#